data_19cea34da1f1baea6ecc203c4f5a55bd
#
_entry.id   19cea34da1f1baea6ecc203c4f5a55bd
#
_cell.length_a   1.000
_cell.length_b   1.000
_cell.length_c   1.000
_cell.angle_alpha   90.00
_cell.angle_beta   90.00
_cell.angle_gamma   90.00
#
_symmetry.space_group_name_H-M   'P 1'
#
loop_
_entity.id
_entity.type
_entity.pdbx_description
1 polymer ?
#
loop_
_entity_poly.entity_id
_entity_poly.type
_entity_poly.pdbx_seq_one_letter_code
_entity_poly.pdbx_strand_id
1 'polypeptide(L)'
;MPRSLKKGPYIDQKLLKKVDQMNLSGTKRVIRTWSRRSLIAPDFVGHTFAIHNGTKFFPVYVSENMVGHKLGEFAPTRTFKMH
;
A
#
# COMPACT_ATOMS: atom_id res chain seq x y z
N MET A 1 5.18 -20.17 15.92
CA MET A 1 5.41 -19.77 15.49
C MET A 1 5.34 -19.07 15.22
N PRO A 2 5.80 -18.87 15.41
CA PRO A 2 5.78 -17.90 15.08
C PRO A 2 5.67 -17.60 14.09
N ARG A 3 5.34 -17.59 14.05
CA ARG A 3 5.04 -17.47 13.04
C ARG A 3 5.26 -16.34 12.39
N SER A 4 4.96 -15.28 12.75
CA SER A 4 5.12 -14.08 12.03
C SER A 4 6.55 -13.83 11.68
N LEU A 5 7.43 -14.20 12.49
CA LEU A 5 8.82 -14.03 12.17
C LEU A 5 9.24 -14.87 11.03
N LYS A 6 8.68 -16.05 10.95
CA LYS A 6 9.02 -16.89 9.87
C LYS A 6 8.51 -16.39 8.58
N LYS A 7 7.39 -15.73 8.62
CA LYS A 7 6.81 -15.24 7.43
C LYS A 7 7.42 -13.99 6.93
N GLY A 8 8.12 -13.32 7.81
CA GLY A 8 8.69 -12.06 7.44
C GLY A 8 7.64 -10.98 7.29
N PRO A 9 7.95 -9.93 6.56
CA PRO A 9 7.04 -8.79 6.43
C PRO A 9 5.73 -9.16 5.76
N TYR A 10 4.67 -8.53 6.19
CA TYR A 10 3.34 -8.80 5.64
C TYR A 10 3.11 -7.98 4.37
N ILE A 11 2.74 -8.65 3.31
CA ILE A 11 2.31 -8.01 2.08
C ILE A 11 0.96 -8.60 1.73
N ASP A 12 -0.04 -7.73 1.51
CA ASP A 12 -1.37 -8.18 1.19
C ASP A 12 -1.38 -8.88 -0.16
N GLN A 13 -1.76 -10.15 -0.15
CA GLN A 13 -1.73 -10.95 -1.37
C GLN A 13 -2.74 -10.48 -2.40
N LYS A 14 -3.85 -9.92 -1.95
CA LYS A 14 -4.84 -9.40 -2.88
C LYS A 14 -4.31 -8.19 -3.61
N LEU A 15 -3.59 -7.34 -2.89
CA LEU A 15 -2.96 -6.19 -3.53
C LEU A 15 -1.90 -6.65 -4.53
N LEU A 16 -1.11 -7.61 -4.13
CA LEU A 16 -0.06 -8.11 -4.99
C LEU A 16 -0.64 -8.64 -6.29
N LYS A 17 -1.74 -9.38 -6.21
CA LYS A 17 -2.39 -9.89 -7.40
C LYS A 17 -2.91 -8.76 -8.29
N LYS A 18 -3.51 -7.75 -7.70
CA LYS A 18 -4.03 -6.65 -8.49
C LYS A 18 -2.91 -5.91 -9.21
N VAL A 19 -1.82 -5.69 -8.51
CA VAL A 19 -0.68 -5.00 -9.09
C VAL A 19 -0.08 -5.83 -10.21
N ASP A 20 0.04 -7.15 -10.00
CA ASP A 20 0.56 -8.02 -11.04
C ASP A 20 -0.28 -7.96 -12.30
N GLN A 21 -1.61 -7.99 -12.15
CA GLN A 21 -2.50 -7.93 -13.29
C GLN A 21 -2.36 -6.61 -14.02
N MET A 22 -2.22 -5.53 -13.29
CA MET A 22 -2.05 -4.23 -13.91
C MET A 22 -0.73 -4.13 -14.64
N ASN A 23 0.32 -4.69 -14.05
CA ASN A 23 1.62 -4.66 -14.69
C ASN A 23 1.62 -5.48 -15.99
N LEU A 24 0.92 -6.59 -15.98
CA LEU A 24 0.83 -7.41 -17.19
C LEU A 24 0.04 -6.74 -18.30
N SER A 25 -1.01 -6.05 -17.94
CA SER A 25 -1.85 -5.41 -18.94
C SER A 25 -1.36 -4.02 -19.33
N GLY A 26 -0.41 -3.48 -18.58
CA GLY A 26 0.09 -2.14 -18.84
C GLY A 26 -0.83 -1.04 -18.40
N THR A 27 -1.85 -1.37 -17.63
CA THR A 27 -2.82 -0.42 -17.15
C THR A 27 -2.46 0.03 -15.76
N LYS A 28 -2.61 1.31 -15.48
CA LYS A 28 -2.36 1.83 -14.14
C LYS A 28 -3.58 2.57 -13.67
N ARG A 29 -4.25 1.99 -12.69
CA ARG A 29 -5.43 2.59 -12.11
C ARG A 29 -5.22 2.76 -10.63
N VAL A 30 -6.01 3.64 -10.03
CA VAL A 30 -5.97 3.80 -8.59
C VAL A 30 -6.53 2.53 -7.95
N ILE A 31 -5.77 1.97 -7.03
CA ILE A 31 -6.17 0.76 -6.32
C ILE A 31 -6.62 1.15 -4.93
N ARG A 32 -7.88 0.87 -4.61
CA ARG A 32 -8.40 1.15 -3.27
C ARG A 32 -8.09 0.01 -2.34
N THR A 33 -7.66 0.33 -1.15
CA THR A 33 -7.30 -0.70 -0.19
C THR A 33 -7.48 -0.21 1.23
N TRP A 34 -7.78 -1.16 2.10
CA TRP A 34 -7.85 -0.90 3.54
C TRP A 34 -6.64 -1.47 4.26
N SER A 35 -5.72 -2.07 3.50
CA SER A 35 -4.56 -2.77 4.07
C SER A 35 -3.45 -1.83 4.47
N ARG A 36 -3.65 -1.13 5.56
CA ARG A 36 -2.64 -0.20 6.05
C ARG A 36 -1.37 -0.91 6.52
N ARG A 37 -1.50 -2.16 6.92
CA ARG A 37 -0.36 -2.92 7.44
C ARG A 37 0.52 -3.52 6.37
N SER A 38 0.06 -3.52 5.14
CA SER A 38 0.82 -4.12 4.06
C SER A 38 2.07 -3.33 3.76
N LEU A 39 3.16 -4.03 3.55
CA LEU A 39 4.39 -3.39 3.10
C LEU A 39 4.29 -3.07 1.63
N ILE A 40 5.04 -2.10 1.23
CA ILE A 40 5.09 -1.69 -0.16
C ILE A 40 6.15 -2.53 -0.86
N ALA A 41 5.69 -3.37 -1.79
CA ALA A 41 6.60 -4.22 -2.56
C ALA A 41 7.20 -3.44 -3.71
N PRO A 42 8.35 -3.87 -4.25
CA PRO A 42 8.94 -3.18 -5.39
C PRO A 42 8.00 -3.09 -6.59
N ASP A 43 7.13 -4.10 -6.75
CA ASP A 43 6.19 -4.11 -7.86
C ASP A 43 5.14 -3.00 -7.75
N PHE A 44 5.00 -2.41 -6.57
CA PHE A 44 4.01 -1.36 -6.36
C PHE A 44 4.46 -0.01 -6.88
N VAL A 45 5.74 0.14 -7.16
CA VAL A 45 6.27 1.42 -7.62
C VAL A 45 5.61 1.86 -8.91
N GLY A 46 5.20 3.11 -8.96
CA GLY A 46 4.53 3.66 -10.13
C GLY A 46 3.02 3.55 -10.10
N HIS A 47 2.49 2.87 -9.11
CA HIS A 47 1.04 2.75 -8.94
C HIS A 47 0.55 3.73 -7.88
N THR A 48 -0.72 4.10 -7.99
CA THR A 48 -1.35 4.97 -7.00
C THR A 48 -2.34 4.14 -6.20
N PHE A 49 -2.22 4.22 -4.88
CA PHE A 49 -3.11 3.51 -3.99
C PHE A 49 -3.99 4.49 -3.25
N ALA A 50 -5.27 4.20 -3.18
CA ALA A 50 -6.19 4.96 -2.35
C ALA A 50 -6.33 4.17 -1.06
N ILE A 51 -5.68 4.63 -0.01
CA ILE A 51 -5.61 3.92 1.25
C ILE A 51 -6.62 4.49 2.22
N HIS A 52 -7.45 3.63 2.76
CA HIS A 52 -8.49 4.08 3.69
C HIS A 52 -7.84 4.42 5.03
N ASN A 53 -8.10 5.62 5.51
CA ASN A 53 -7.50 6.10 6.75
C ASN A 53 -8.46 6.12 7.94
N GLY A 54 -9.60 5.43 7.79
CA GLY A 54 -10.60 5.40 8.85
C GLY A 54 -11.85 6.18 8.50
N THR A 55 -11.72 7.21 7.68
CA THR A 55 -12.87 8.02 7.28
C THR A 55 -12.97 8.15 5.77
N LYS A 56 -11.87 8.15 5.07
CA LYS A 56 -11.91 8.29 3.63
C LYS A 56 -10.67 7.70 3.02
N PHE A 57 -10.65 7.61 1.70
CA PHE A 57 -9.48 7.11 0.98
C PHE A 57 -8.50 8.26 0.74
N PHE A 58 -7.25 7.96 0.96
CA PHE A 58 -6.19 8.94 0.82
C PHE A 58 -5.28 8.47 -0.32
N PRO A 59 -5.11 9.26 -1.39
CA PRO A 59 -4.31 8.81 -2.53
C PRO A 59 -2.82 8.91 -2.23
N VAL A 60 -2.10 7.84 -2.57
CA VAL A 60 -0.67 7.77 -2.35
C VAL A 60 -0.02 7.22 -3.62
N TYR A 61 0.87 7.99 -4.20
CA TYR A 61 1.65 7.53 -5.34
C TYR A 61 2.93 6.90 -4.82
N VAL A 62 3.18 5.67 -5.22
CA VAL A 62 4.31 4.91 -4.70
C VAL A 62 5.57 5.20 -5.50
N SER A 63 6.60 5.65 -4.81
CA SER A 63 7.91 5.85 -5.40
C SER A 63 8.88 4.84 -4.81
N GLU A 64 10.06 4.76 -5.40
CA GLU A 64 11.03 3.75 -5.01
C GLU A 64 11.48 3.82 -3.57
N ASN A 65 11.60 5.00 -3.04
CA ASN A 65 12.05 5.14 -1.67
C ASN A 65 11.00 4.77 -0.64
N MET A 66 9.81 4.42 -1.10
CA MET A 66 8.74 4.00 -0.21
C MET A 66 8.72 2.48 -0.02
N VAL A 67 9.48 1.77 -0.82
CA VAL A 67 9.52 0.31 -0.72
C VAL A 67 10.04 -0.08 0.66
N GLY A 68 9.38 -1.06 1.28
CA GLY A 68 9.76 -1.52 2.61
C GLY A 68 9.02 -0.81 3.72
N HIS A 69 8.33 0.27 3.40
CA HIS A 69 7.49 0.95 4.38
C HIS A 69 6.08 0.41 4.28
N LYS A 70 5.26 0.70 5.27
CA LYS A 70 3.88 0.25 5.25
C LYS A 70 3.02 1.30 4.57
N LEU A 71 2.00 0.82 3.87
CA LEU A 71 1.09 1.73 3.18
C LEU A 71 0.49 2.75 4.13
N GLY A 72 0.13 2.33 5.33
CA GLY A 72 -0.48 3.22 6.29
C GLY A 72 0.40 4.36 6.75
N GLU A 73 1.70 4.26 6.55
CA GLU A 73 2.59 5.33 6.94
C GLU A 73 2.37 6.59 6.10
N PHE A 74 1.81 6.42 4.92
CA PHE A 74 1.60 7.53 4.01
C PHE A 74 0.16 8.00 3.96
N ALA A 75 -0.70 7.43 4.78
CA ALA A 75 -2.10 7.81 4.83
C ALA A 75 -2.50 8.03 6.29
N PRO A 76 -2.30 9.23 6.80
CA PRO A 76 -2.55 9.51 8.22
C PRO A 76 -3.99 9.28 8.61
N THR A 77 -4.18 8.71 9.80
CA THR A 77 -5.53 8.45 10.29
C THR A 77 -6.16 9.65 10.95
N ARG A 78 -5.35 10.64 11.29
CA ARG A 78 -5.88 11.85 11.90
C ARG A 78 -5.72 13.02 11.00
N THR A 79 -6.68 13.90 11.07
CA THR A 79 -6.52 15.16 10.38
C THR A 79 -5.41 15.92 11.08
N PHE A 80 -4.39 16.23 10.33
CA PHE A 80 -3.28 16.95 10.88
C PHE A 80 -3.59 18.42 10.85
N LYS A 81 -3.61 19.03 12.01
CA LYS A 81 -3.89 20.44 12.09
C LYS A 81 -2.68 21.22 12.47
N MET A 82 -2.42 22.22 11.71
CA MET A 82 -1.33 23.12 12.01
C MET A 82 -1.86 24.17 12.94
N HIS A 83 -1.36 24.15 14.11
CA HIS A 83 -1.85 25.10 15.08
C HIS A 83 -0.80 26.11 15.43
#